data_df5d5936b3c367f734143c6c5c6f3401
#
_entry.id   df5d5936b3c367f734143c6c5c6f3401
#
_cell.length_a   1.000
_cell.length_b   1.000
_cell.length_c   1.000
_cell.angle_alpha   90.00
_cell.angle_beta   90.00
_cell.angle_gamma   90.00
#
_symmetry.space_group_name_H-M   'P 1'
#
loop_
_entity.id
_entity.type
_entity.pdbx_description
1 polymer ?
#
loop_
_entity_poly.entity_id
_entity_poly.type
_entity_poly.pdbx_seq_one_letter_code
_entity_poly.pdbx_strand_id
1 'polypeptide(L)'
;DQDMVDIHSNLNREKHPPTNGFLVAPLVFVFMFGCLIFVCSIQLAHSTNGFQIHPPKEIVLLTDEEKEILRVERKVDSGKKIFALRCASCHQTNGQGIATQYPPLDGSEWVSANPELITKIILKGLKGEIIVKGEIYGASAAANMAAVPINDREIANVVTYVRQAWGNDSDEITEDEVASIRSDSVDQTDQWIGDELKSIYLEGTSPE
;
A
#
# COMPACT_ATOMS: atom_id res chain seq x y z
N ASP A 1 -9.30 -45.39 72.27
CA ASP A 1 -10.22 -44.24 71.87
C ASP A 1 -9.73 -42.89 72.36
N GLN A 2 -8.97 -42.79 73.52
CA GLN A 2 -8.42 -41.51 73.99
C GLN A 2 -7.31 -40.96 73.09
N ASP A 3 -6.46 -41.85 72.52
CA ASP A 3 -5.36 -41.45 71.64
C ASP A 3 -5.85 -40.76 70.31
N MET A 4 -7.00 -41.14 69.79
CA MET A 4 -7.57 -40.55 68.57
C MET A 4 -8.15 -39.15 68.89
N VAL A 5 -8.72 -38.91 70.00
CA VAL A 5 -9.22 -37.64 70.45
C VAL A 5 -8.08 -36.64 70.66
N ASP A 6 -6.97 -37.10 71.22
CA ASP A 6 -5.77 -36.30 71.45
C ASP A 6 -5.06 -35.95 70.15
N ILE A 7 -5.03 -36.86 69.15
CA ILE A 7 -4.51 -36.57 67.81
C ILE A 7 -5.39 -35.55 67.12
N HIS A 8 -6.69 -35.69 67.20
CA HIS A 8 -7.62 -34.70 66.57
C HIS A 8 -7.55 -33.31 67.25
N SER A 9 -7.40 -33.30 68.58
CA SER A 9 -7.24 -32.04 69.33
C SER A 9 -5.93 -31.32 69.01
N ASN A 10 -4.88 -32.08 68.74
CA ASN A 10 -3.57 -31.54 68.29
C ASN A 10 -3.54 -31.10 66.82
N LEU A 11 -4.27 -31.79 65.97
CA LEU A 11 -4.37 -31.42 64.56
C LEU A 11 -5.27 -30.18 64.30
N ASN A 12 -6.34 -30.04 65.15
CA ASN A 12 -7.25 -28.88 65.05
C ASN A 12 -6.82 -27.70 65.94
N ARG A 13 -5.69 -27.77 66.59
CA ARG A 13 -5.15 -26.67 67.36
C ARG A 13 -4.51 -25.68 66.43
N GLU A 14 -5.33 -24.75 65.90
CA GLU A 14 -4.80 -23.50 65.37
C GLU A 14 -4.06 -22.83 66.53
N LYS A 15 -2.72 -22.91 66.50
CA LYS A 15 -1.85 -22.39 67.56
C LYS A 15 -1.95 -20.88 67.74
N HIS A 16 -2.67 -20.20 66.87
CA HIS A 16 -2.98 -18.79 66.95
C HIS A 16 -4.43 -18.57 66.51
N PRO A 17 -5.26 -17.91 67.34
CA PRO A 17 -6.58 -17.48 66.90
C PRO A 17 -6.35 -16.58 65.68
N PRO A 18 -7.22 -16.66 64.64
CA PRO A 18 -7.10 -15.75 63.53
C PRO A 18 -7.17 -14.32 64.08
N THR A 19 -6.03 -13.67 64.05
CA THR A 19 -6.00 -12.26 64.42
C THR A 19 -6.84 -11.53 63.40
N ASN A 20 -7.77 -10.67 63.83
CA ASN A 20 -8.59 -9.85 62.91
C ASN A 20 -7.75 -9.11 61.87
N GLY A 21 -6.45 -8.92 62.14
CA GLY A 21 -5.48 -8.37 61.17
C GLY A 21 -5.19 -9.22 59.93
N PHE A 22 -5.39 -10.55 60.02
CA PHE A 22 -5.12 -11.43 58.90
C PHE A 22 -6.20 -11.37 57.82
N LEU A 23 -7.43 -11.01 58.18
CA LEU A 23 -8.54 -10.75 57.26
C LEU A 23 -8.57 -9.33 56.70
N VAL A 24 -8.07 -8.36 57.47
CA VAL A 24 -8.08 -6.95 57.07
C VAL A 24 -7.03 -6.64 56.01
N ALA A 25 -5.85 -7.26 56.08
CA ALA A 25 -4.79 -7.05 55.09
C ALA A 25 -5.20 -7.46 53.65
N PRO A 26 -5.72 -8.66 53.39
CA PRO A 26 -6.18 -9.01 52.05
C PRO A 26 -7.36 -8.18 51.57
N LEU A 27 -8.29 -7.77 52.47
CA LEU A 27 -9.39 -6.86 52.11
C LEU A 27 -8.88 -5.47 51.68
N VAL A 28 -7.88 -4.94 52.39
CA VAL A 28 -7.25 -3.67 52.02
C VAL A 28 -6.57 -3.77 50.66
N PHE A 29 -5.87 -4.87 50.37
CA PHE A 29 -5.25 -5.09 49.07
C PHE A 29 -6.29 -5.20 47.94
N VAL A 30 -7.39 -5.94 48.14
CA VAL A 30 -8.48 -6.05 47.18
C VAL A 30 -9.11 -4.67 46.93
N PHE A 31 -9.32 -3.88 47.97
CA PHE A 31 -9.85 -2.53 47.82
C PHE A 31 -8.88 -1.60 47.07
N MET A 32 -7.59 -1.64 47.41
CA MET A 32 -6.57 -0.84 46.71
C MET A 32 -6.46 -1.22 45.25
N PHE A 33 -6.46 -2.53 44.94
CA PHE A 33 -6.46 -3.03 43.54
C PHE A 33 -7.73 -2.58 42.80
N GLY A 34 -8.89 -2.66 43.43
CA GLY A 34 -10.14 -2.19 42.86
C GLY A 34 -10.11 -0.70 42.53
N CYS A 35 -9.60 0.13 43.47
CA CYS A 35 -9.40 1.56 43.24
C CYS A 35 -8.40 1.84 42.12
N LEU A 36 -7.30 1.11 42.07
CA LEU A 36 -6.30 1.25 41.02
C LEU A 36 -6.89 0.93 39.64
N ILE A 37 -7.61 -0.18 39.50
CA ILE A 37 -8.31 -0.56 38.27
C ILE A 37 -9.32 0.53 37.87
N PHE A 38 -10.08 1.05 38.84
CA PHE A 38 -11.06 2.08 38.59
C PHE A 38 -10.41 3.38 38.10
N VAL A 39 -9.34 3.83 38.75
CA VAL A 39 -8.58 5.02 38.32
C VAL A 39 -7.94 4.82 36.96
N CYS A 40 -7.33 3.65 36.71
CA CYS A 40 -6.77 3.30 35.40
C CYS A 40 -7.85 3.27 34.31
N SER A 41 -9.05 2.77 34.62
CA SER A 41 -10.18 2.76 33.67
C SER A 41 -10.66 4.16 33.32
N ILE A 42 -10.73 5.07 34.32
CA ILE A 42 -11.07 6.48 34.09
C ILE A 42 -9.98 7.15 33.25
N GLN A 43 -8.71 6.91 33.58
CA GLN A 43 -7.59 7.48 32.83
C GLN A 43 -7.57 6.99 31.38
N LEU A 44 -7.82 5.69 31.17
CA LEU A 44 -7.93 5.11 29.84
C LEU A 44 -9.13 5.71 29.08
N ALA A 45 -10.29 5.84 29.72
CA ALA A 45 -11.46 6.47 29.13
C ALA A 45 -11.20 7.93 28.74
N HIS A 46 -10.46 8.68 29.55
CA HIS A 46 -10.06 10.05 29.22
C HIS A 46 -9.05 10.12 28.08
N SER A 47 -8.08 9.20 28.02
CA SER A 47 -7.05 9.19 26.97
C SER A 47 -7.56 8.68 25.63
N THR A 48 -8.64 7.87 25.62
CA THR A 48 -9.26 7.30 24.41
C THR A 48 -10.55 8.02 24.01
N ASN A 49 -10.86 9.20 24.53
CA ASN A 49 -12.14 9.92 24.32
C ASN A 49 -13.39 9.12 24.75
N GLY A 50 -13.25 8.27 25.76
CA GLY A 50 -14.32 7.41 26.23
C GLY A 50 -14.42 6.11 25.42
N PHE A 51 -15.08 5.13 26.01
CA PHE A 51 -15.48 3.92 25.31
C PHE A 51 -16.64 4.27 24.37
N GLN A 52 -16.31 4.87 23.23
CA GLN A 52 -17.30 5.03 22.16
C GLN A 52 -17.57 3.63 21.61
N ILE A 53 -18.69 3.07 22.03
CA ILE A 53 -19.34 2.05 21.22
C ILE A 53 -19.69 2.81 19.94
N HIS A 54 -18.80 2.70 18.94
CA HIS A 54 -19.14 3.22 17.61
C HIS A 54 -20.46 2.53 17.26
N PRO A 55 -21.53 3.27 17.00
CA PRO A 55 -22.72 2.65 16.42
C PRO A 55 -22.21 1.83 15.25
N PRO A 56 -22.76 0.64 15.01
CA PRO A 56 -22.33 -0.16 13.87
C PRO A 56 -22.32 0.79 12.68
N LYS A 57 -21.13 0.91 12.05
CA LYS A 57 -20.94 1.84 10.94
C LYS A 57 -22.08 1.52 9.99
N GLU A 58 -22.99 2.46 9.82
CA GLU A 58 -24.14 2.30 8.94
C GLU A 58 -23.56 1.75 7.64
N ILE A 59 -23.94 0.54 7.28
CA ILE A 59 -23.46 -0.08 6.05
C ILE A 59 -24.16 0.70 4.95
N VAL A 60 -23.55 1.82 4.57
CA VAL A 60 -23.95 2.53 3.37
C VAL A 60 -23.70 1.54 2.25
N LEU A 61 -24.78 0.97 1.74
CA LEU A 61 -24.73 0.13 0.55
C LEU A 61 -24.34 1.06 -0.60
N LEU A 62 -23.04 1.11 -0.88
CA LEU A 62 -22.51 1.83 -2.02
C LEU A 62 -23.16 1.28 -3.29
N THR A 63 -23.57 2.15 -4.16
CA THR A 63 -23.99 1.79 -5.52
C THR A 63 -22.81 1.14 -6.26
N ASP A 64 -23.09 0.42 -7.32
CA ASP A 64 -22.02 -0.22 -8.09
C ASP A 64 -21.10 0.82 -8.75
N GLU A 65 -21.63 1.99 -9.10
CA GLU A 65 -20.84 3.14 -9.59
C GLU A 65 -19.89 3.68 -8.50
N GLU A 66 -20.37 3.87 -7.28
CA GLU A 66 -19.54 4.33 -6.17
C GLU A 66 -18.43 3.32 -5.81
N LYS A 67 -18.72 2.03 -5.90
CA LYS A 67 -17.70 0.97 -5.70
C LYS A 67 -16.62 1.03 -6.76
N GLU A 68 -17.01 1.28 -8.01
CA GLU A 68 -16.08 1.39 -9.14
C GLU A 68 -15.18 2.61 -9.00
N ILE A 69 -15.73 3.77 -8.68
CA ILE A 69 -14.96 4.99 -8.41
C ILE A 69 -13.93 4.73 -7.29
N LEU A 70 -14.37 4.17 -6.18
CA LEU A 70 -13.48 3.84 -5.06
C LEU A 70 -12.42 2.78 -5.42
N ARG A 71 -12.71 1.89 -6.37
CA ARG A 71 -11.75 0.92 -6.89
C ARG A 71 -10.64 1.63 -7.65
N VAL A 72 -11.00 2.51 -8.57
CA VAL A 72 -10.06 3.28 -9.38
C VAL A 72 -9.22 4.21 -8.50
N GLU A 73 -9.83 4.93 -7.57
CA GLU A 73 -9.12 5.80 -6.62
C GLU A 73 -8.05 5.03 -5.82
N ARG A 74 -8.39 3.86 -5.28
CA ARG A 74 -7.42 3.02 -4.54
C ARG A 74 -6.29 2.52 -5.43
N LYS A 75 -6.59 2.23 -6.69
CA LYS A 75 -5.60 1.82 -7.69
C LYS A 75 -4.62 2.96 -7.98
N VAL A 76 -5.14 4.16 -8.21
CA VAL A 76 -4.34 5.37 -8.43
C VAL A 76 -3.47 5.70 -7.20
N ASP A 77 -4.02 5.65 -5.99
CA ASP A 77 -3.27 5.87 -4.75
C ASP A 77 -2.14 4.85 -4.55
N SER A 78 -2.40 3.59 -4.89
CA SER A 78 -1.39 2.54 -4.84
C SER A 78 -0.31 2.77 -5.90
N GLY A 79 -0.71 3.15 -7.11
CA GLY A 79 0.19 3.50 -8.21
C GLY A 79 1.09 4.68 -7.87
N LYS A 80 0.54 5.72 -7.24
CA LYS A 80 1.30 6.89 -6.75
C LYS A 80 2.41 6.50 -5.78
N LYS A 81 2.14 5.56 -4.86
CA LYS A 81 3.15 5.06 -3.91
C LYS A 81 4.26 4.30 -4.64
N ILE A 82 3.90 3.43 -5.60
CA ILE A 82 4.86 2.68 -6.41
C ILE A 82 5.70 3.65 -7.23
N PHE A 83 5.08 4.64 -7.89
CA PHE A 83 5.77 5.68 -8.64
C PHE A 83 6.81 6.41 -7.79
N ALA A 84 6.43 6.86 -6.61
CA ALA A 84 7.34 7.55 -5.69
C ALA A 84 8.57 6.71 -5.31
N LEU A 85 8.40 5.38 -5.19
CA LEU A 85 9.46 4.47 -4.78
C LEU A 85 10.35 4.00 -5.93
N ARG A 86 9.82 3.89 -7.16
CA ARG A 86 10.50 3.21 -8.27
C ARG A 86 10.81 4.11 -9.47
N CYS A 87 10.03 5.18 -9.66
CA CYS A 87 10.05 5.97 -10.88
C CYS A 87 10.49 7.42 -10.65
N ALA A 88 10.11 8.01 -9.51
CA ALA A 88 10.30 9.43 -9.24
C ALA A 88 11.76 9.89 -9.18
N SER A 89 12.70 8.97 -8.94
CA SER A 89 14.14 9.30 -8.96
C SER A 89 14.62 9.82 -10.33
N CYS A 90 14.05 9.31 -11.41
CA CYS A 90 14.35 9.71 -12.79
C CYS A 90 13.28 10.65 -13.34
N HIS A 91 12.01 10.26 -13.24
CA HIS A 91 10.91 11.01 -13.84
C HIS A 91 10.39 12.17 -12.97
N GLN A 92 10.99 12.41 -11.81
CA GLN A 92 10.60 13.39 -10.81
C GLN A 92 9.17 13.20 -10.28
N THR A 93 8.87 13.71 -9.09
CA THR A 93 7.55 13.55 -8.45
C THR A 93 6.42 14.27 -9.20
N ASN A 94 6.78 15.29 -9.99
CA ASN A 94 5.87 16.06 -10.82
C ASN A 94 5.73 15.51 -12.26
N GLY A 95 6.38 14.39 -12.57
CA GLY A 95 6.34 13.78 -13.90
C GLY A 95 7.06 14.55 -15.01
N GLN A 96 7.83 15.60 -14.70
CA GLN A 96 8.51 16.42 -15.71
C GLN A 96 9.84 15.84 -16.20
N GLY A 97 10.34 14.79 -15.53
CA GLY A 97 11.61 14.21 -15.88
C GLY A 97 12.81 15.14 -15.65
N ILE A 98 13.90 14.88 -16.35
CA ILE A 98 15.10 15.72 -16.37
C ILE A 98 15.48 15.97 -17.82
N ALA A 99 15.52 17.24 -18.23
CA ALA A 99 15.79 17.65 -19.60
C ALA A 99 16.99 16.91 -20.20
N THR A 100 16.84 16.41 -21.41
CA THR A 100 17.82 15.64 -22.19
C THR A 100 18.21 14.27 -21.62
N GLN A 101 17.88 13.97 -20.35
CA GLN A 101 18.21 12.70 -19.71
C GLN A 101 17.00 11.77 -19.56
N TYR A 102 15.99 12.22 -18.83
CA TYR A 102 14.83 11.41 -18.53
C TYR A 102 13.56 12.11 -19.02
N PRO A 103 12.78 11.46 -19.89
CA PRO A 103 11.65 12.11 -20.54
C PRO A 103 10.54 12.45 -19.54
N PRO A 104 9.77 13.53 -19.81
CA PRO A 104 8.57 13.83 -19.07
C PRO A 104 7.52 12.74 -19.31
N LEU A 105 6.73 12.47 -18.28
CA LEU A 105 5.55 11.62 -18.34
C LEU A 105 4.26 12.46 -18.39
N ASP A 106 4.31 13.66 -17.84
CA ASP A 106 3.23 14.64 -17.91
C ASP A 106 3.04 15.15 -19.35
N GLY A 107 1.84 14.94 -19.90
CA GLY A 107 1.48 15.33 -21.26
C GLY A 107 2.27 14.60 -22.35
N SER A 108 2.85 13.45 -22.06
CA SER A 108 3.65 12.66 -22.99
C SER A 108 2.75 11.84 -23.93
N GLU A 109 3.00 11.94 -25.23
CA GLU A 109 2.37 11.11 -26.25
C GLU A 109 2.63 9.62 -26.05
N TRP A 110 3.76 9.27 -25.45
CA TRP A 110 4.09 7.89 -25.09
C TRP A 110 3.22 7.35 -23.96
N VAL A 111 2.79 8.20 -23.05
CA VAL A 111 1.91 7.85 -21.94
C VAL A 111 0.45 7.78 -22.36
N SER A 112 0.01 8.72 -23.22
CA SER A 112 -1.37 8.79 -23.69
C SER A 112 -1.70 7.78 -24.78
N ALA A 113 -0.68 7.20 -25.45
CA ALA A 113 -0.84 6.11 -26.41
C ALA A 113 -1.44 4.85 -25.78
N ASN A 114 -1.46 3.75 -26.54
CA ASN A 114 -1.89 2.45 -26.02
C ASN A 114 -1.14 2.10 -24.72
N PRO A 115 -1.83 1.73 -23.61
CA PRO A 115 -1.20 1.36 -22.35
C PRO A 115 -0.20 0.20 -22.47
N GLU A 116 -0.31 -0.61 -23.51
CA GLU A 116 0.64 -1.67 -23.82
C GLU A 116 2.06 -1.14 -24.00
N LEU A 117 2.21 0.04 -24.64
CA LEU A 117 3.51 0.67 -24.90
C LEU A 117 4.30 0.89 -23.60
N ILE A 118 3.73 1.63 -22.65
CA ILE A 118 4.43 1.91 -21.38
C ILE A 118 4.57 0.67 -20.51
N THR A 119 3.63 -0.28 -20.61
CA THR A 119 3.71 -1.57 -19.92
C THR A 119 4.92 -2.38 -20.42
N LYS A 120 5.13 -2.49 -21.73
CA LYS A 120 6.30 -3.13 -22.31
C LYS A 120 7.61 -2.48 -21.88
N ILE A 121 7.64 -1.14 -21.82
CA ILE A 121 8.81 -0.39 -21.35
C ILE A 121 9.11 -0.72 -19.87
N ILE A 122 8.12 -0.76 -19.01
CA ILE A 122 8.31 -1.12 -17.59
C ILE A 122 8.82 -2.57 -17.48
N LEU A 123 8.27 -3.50 -18.27
CA LEU A 123 8.60 -4.93 -18.22
C LEU A 123 10.03 -5.24 -18.66
N LYS A 124 10.51 -4.60 -19.72
CA LYS A 124 11.79 -4.97 -20.36
C LYS A 124 12.82 -3.84 -20.39
N GLY A 125 12.38 -2.62 -20.12
CA GLY A 125 13.21 -1.43 -20.25
C GLY A 125 13.19 -0.85 -21.66
N LEU A 126 13.85 0.28 -21.82
CA LEU A 126 13.95 1.04 -23.07
C LEU A 126 15.37 1.54 -23.29
N LYS A 127 15.89 1.41 -24.50
CA LYS A 127 17.21 1.91 -24.91
C LYS A 127 17.12 2.71 -26.20
N GLY A 128 18.11 3.58 -26.37
CA GLY A 128 18.21 4.42 -27.56
C GLY A 128 17.44 5.72 -27.45
N GLU A 129 17.58 6.54 -28.48
CA GLU A 129 16.94 7.86 -28.54
C GLU A 129 15.43 7.71 -28.76
N ILE A 130 14.69 8.57 -28.05
CA ILE A 130 13.26 8.76 -28.25
C ILE A 130 12.95 10.25 -28.33
N ILE A 131 11.88 10.60 -29.04
CA ILE A 131 11.36 11.96 -29.07
C ILE A 131 10.10 11.98 -28.19
N VAL A 132 10.07 12.87 -27.22
CA VAL A 132 8.93 13.11 -26.35
C VAL A 132 8.64 14.59 -26.34
N LYS A 133 7.43 15.00 -26.66
CA LYS A 133 7.01 16.41 -26.76
C LYS A 133 7.94 17.25 -27.66
N GLY A 134 8.48 16.63 -28.72
CA GLY A 134 9.39 17.29 -29.65
C GLY A 134 10.85 17.37 -29.22
N GLU A 135 11.20 16.90 -28.01
CA GLU A 135 12.57 16.92 -27.47
C GLU A 135 13.19 15.51 -27.51
N ILE A 136 14.51 15.43 -27.72
CA ILE A 136 15.25 14.18 -27.78
C ILE A 136 15.70 13.76 -26.38
N TYR A 137 15.44 12.50 -26.04
CA TYR A 137 15.88 11.84 -24.79
C TYR A 137 16.58 10.54 -25.11
N GLY A 138 17.41 10.05 -24.20
CA GLY A 138 18.06 8.73 -24.35
C GLY A 138 19.29 8.72 -25.25
N ALA A 139 19.83 9.87 -25.65
CA ALA A 139 21.05 9.94 -26.47
C ALA A 139 22.29 9.33 -25.79
N SER A 140 22.25 9.13 -24.48
CA SER A 140 23.29 8.48 -23.70
C SER A 140 22.83 7.12 -23.17
N ALA A 141 23.68 6.11 -23.23
CA ALA A 141 23.40 4.80 -22.64
C ALA A 141 23.09 4.87 -21.12
N ALA A 142 23.57 5.92 -20.43
CA ALA A 142 23.25 6.17 -19.03
C ALA A 142 21.78 6.62 -18.79
N ALA A 143 21.10 7.06 -19.85
CA ALA A 143 19.69 7.46 -19.83
C ALA A 143 18.73 6.32 -20.19
N ASN A 144 19.25 5.13 -20.50
CA ASN A 144 18.40 3.96 -20.79
C ASN A 144 17.56 3.62 -19.56
N MET A 145 16.28 3.34 -19.79
CA MET A 145 15.39 2.87 -18.72
C MET A 145 15.58 1.37 -18.53
N ALA A 146 16.00 0.96 -17.33
CA ALA A 146 16.06 -0.46 -16.99
C ALA A 146 14.65 -1.02 -16.74
N ALA A 147 14.50 -2.35 -16.93
CA ALA A 147 13.29 -3.07 -16.53
C ALA A 147 13.03 -2.89 -15.03
N VAL A 148 11.78 -2.73 -14.64
CA VAL A 148 11.36 -2.57 -13.24
C VAL A 148 10.79 -3.89 -12.74
N PRO A 149 11.43 -4.56 -11.76
CA PRO A 149 10.99 -5.87 -11.28
C PRO A 149 9.83 -5.74 -10.29
N ILE A 150 8.62 -5.55 -10.82
CA ILE A 150 7.36 -5.47 -10.08
C ILE A 150 6.32 -6.41 -10.70
N ASN A 151 5.30 -6.80 -9.91
CA ASN A 151 4.26 -7.72 -10.36
C ASN A 151 3.19 -7.02 -11.21
N ASP A 152 2.27 -7.80 -11.81
CA ASP A 152 1.28 -7.29 -12.77
C ASP A 152 0.31 -6.29 -12.15
N ARG A 153 -0.12 -6.53 -10.92
CA ARG A 153 -0.96 -5.59 -10.16
C ARG A 153 -0.24 -4.26 -9.90
N GLU A 154 1.04 -4.32 -9.54
CA GLU A 154 1.85 -3.13 -9.31
C GLU A 154 2.04 -2.34 -10.61
N ILE A 155 2.28 -3.03 -11.73
CA ILE A 155 2.36 -2.39 -13.05
C ILE A 155 1.02 -1.75 -13.40
N ALA A 156 -0.09 -2.49 -13.30
CA ALA A 156 -1.42 -1.96 -13.58
C ALA A 156 -1.73 -0.70 -12.75
N ASN A 157 -1.36 -0.69 -11.48
CA ASN A 157 -1.57 0.44 -10.59
C ASN A 157 -0.70 1.65 -10.99
N VAL A 158 0.60 1.46 -11.23
CA VAL A 158 1.49 2.58 -11.56
C VAL A 158 1.23 3.12 -12.96
N VAL A 159 0.90 2.27 -13.94
CA VAL A 159 0.52 2.70 -15.28
C VAL A 159 -0.77 3.52 -15.24
N THR A 160 -1.80 3.03 -14.54
CA THR A 160 -3.04 3.78 -14.34
C THR A 160 -2.78 5.14 -13.69
N TYR A 161 -1.95 5.18 -12.61
CA TYR A 161 -1.59 6.44 -11.99
C TYR A 161 -0.92 7.40 -12.97
N VAL A 162 0.11 6.97 -13.69
CA VAL A 162 0.84 7.82 -14.63
C VAL A 162 -0.06 8.33 -15.75
N ARG A 163 -0.99 7.50 -16.23
CA ARG A 163 -1.95 7.85 -17.30
C ARG A 163 -3.05 8.83 -16.85
N GLN A 164 -3.24 9.01 -15.54
CA GLN A 164 -4.24 9.89 -14.96
C GLN A 164 -3.65 11.00 -14.08
N ALA A 165 -2.33 11.01 -13.89
CA ALA A 165 -1.66 11.98 -13.05
C ALA A 165 -1.29 13.26 -13.84
N TRP A 166 -1.09 14.32 -13.08
CA TRP A 166 -0.68 15.64 -13.56
C TRP A 166 -1.68 16.21 -14.59
N GLY A 167 -1.32 16.29 -15.84
CA GLY A 167 -2.19 16.72 -16.94
C GLY A 167 -2.67 15.59 -17.85
N ASN A 168 -2.36 14.34 -17.51
CA ASN A 168 -2.78 13.17 -18.28
C ASN A 168 -4.23 12.80 -17.97
N ASP A 169 -4.98 12.42 -19.01
CA ASP A 169 -6.38 11.98 -18.94
C ASP A 169 -6.57 10.79 -19.89
N SER A 170 -6.16 9.61 -19.46
CA SER A 170 -6.22 8.38 -20.26
C SER A 170 -6.74 7.23 -19.43
N ASP A 171 -7.28 6.21 -20.10
CA ASP A 171 -7.90 5.05 -19.49
C ASP A 171 -6.93 4.26 -18.61
N GLU A 172 -7.50 3.57 -17.62
CA GLU A 172 -6.76 2.62 -16.81
C GLU A 172 -6.35 1.37 -17.60
N ILE A 173 -5.44 0.59 -17.04
CA ILE A 173 -5.12 -0.77 -17.50
C ILE A 173 -5.36 -1.76 -16.38
N THR A 174 -5.92 -2.92 -16.70
CA THR A 174 -6.21 -3.99 -15.74
C THR A 174 -4.98 -4.89 -15.48
N GLU A 175 -5.02 -5.64 -14.36
CA GLU A 175 -3.99 -6.63 -14.03
C GLU A 175 -3.93 -7.75 -15.09
N ASP A 176 -5.09 -8.17 -15.62
CA ASP A 176 -5.18 -9.23 -16.64
C ASP A 176 -4.59 -8.78 -17.98
N GLU A 177 -4.79 -7.53 -18.38
CA GLU A 177 -4.15 -6.95 -19.56
C GLU A 177 -2.63 -6.92 -19.41
N VAL A 178 -2.12 -6.50 -18.25
CA VAL A 178 -0.67 -6.54 -17.98
C VAL A 178 -0.13 -7.96 -18.01
N ALA A 179 -0.84 -8.93 -17.46
CA ALA A 179 -0.44 -10.35 -17.51
C ALA A 179 -0.38 -10.87 -18.96
N SER A 180 -1.33 -10.49 -19.81
CA SER A 180 -1.30 -10.81 -21.24
C SER A 180 -0.06 -10.20 -21.92
N ILE A 181 0.18 -8.90 -21.73
CA ILE A 181 1.32 -8.19 -22.29
C ILE A 181 2.65 -8.81 -21.82
N ARG A 182 2.73 -9.24 -20.56
CA ARG A 182 3.91 -9.93 -20.02
C ARG A 182 4.13 -11.27 -20.73
N SER A 183 3.06 -12.05 -20.95
CA SER A 183 3.17 -13.33 -21.64
C SER A 183 3.59 -13.16 -23.11
N ASP A 184 3.06 -12.15 -23.79
CA ASP A 184 3.42 -11.83 -25.18
C ASP A 184 4.84 -11.27 -25.30
N SER A 185 5.40 -10.77 -24.21
CA SER A 185 6.76 -10.24 -24.15
C SER A 185 7.79 -11.26 -23.62
N VAL A 186 7.45 -12.54 -23.45
CA VAL A 186 8.37 -13.56 -22.89
C VAL A 186 9.63 -13.70 -23.73
N ASP A 187 9.50 -13.73 -25.03
CA ASP A 187 10.61 -13.92 -25.97
C ASP A 187 11.52 -12.68 -26.09
N GLN A 188 11.06 -11.54 -25.61
CA GLN A 188 11.86 -10.31 -25.56
C GLN A 188 12.84 -10.39 -24.38
N THR A 189 14.10 -10.68 -24.68
CA THR A 189 15.17 -10.80 -23.67
C THR A 189 15.89 -9.50 -23.40
N ASP A 190 15.96 -8.62 -24.38
CA ASP A 190 16.63 -7.33 -24.32
C ASP A 190 15.67 -6.17 -24.05
N GLN A 191 16.23 -4.99 -23.76
CA GLN A 191 15.46 -3.74 -23.71
C GLN A 191 14.87 -3.42 -25.09
N TRP A 192 13.67 -2.84 -25.10
CA TRP A 192 13.07 -2.33 -26.34
C TRP A 192 13.89 -1.19 -26.93
N ILE A 193 13.83 -1.05 -28.25
CA ILE A 193 14.43 0.08 -28.97
C ILE A 193 13.35 1.14 -29.19
N GLY A 194 13.71 2.42 -28.90
CA GLY A 194 12.76 3.51 -28.99
C GLY A 194 12.09 3.64 -30.35
N ASP A 195 12.85 3.60 -31.44
CA ASP A 195 12.32 3.70 -32.80
C ASP A 195 11.38 2.54 -33.17
N GLU A 196 11.66 1.33 -32.66
CA GLU A 196 10.81 0.15 -32.90
C GLU A 196 9.43 0.35 -32.25
N LEU A 197 9.39 0.71 -30.98
CA LEU A 197 8.13 0.96 -30.28
C LEU A 197 7.38 2.16 -30.86
N LYS A 198 8.08 3.21 -31.26
CA LYS A 198 7.50 4.38 -31.89
C LYS A 198 6.75 4.00 -33.18
N SER A 199 7.38 3.22 -34.06
CA SER A 199 6.77 2.79 -35.32
C SER A 199 5.50 1.96 -35.10
N ILE A 200 5.46 1.14 -34.03
CA ILE A 200 4.31 0.26 -33.75
C ILE A 200 3.16 1.04 -33.14
N TYR A 201 3.44 1.94 -32.18
CA TYR A 201 2.40 2.52 -31.31
C TYR A 201 2.07 3.98 -31.56
N LEU A 202 2.98 4.75 -32.18
CA LEU A 202 2.81 6.18 -32.39
C LEU A 202 2.63 6.55 -33.89
N GLU A 203 3.29 5.84 -34.78
CA GLU A 203 3.19 6.11 -36.23
C GLU A 203 2.07 5.30 -36.90
N GLY A 204 1.65 4.17 -36.31
CA GLY A 204 0.51 3.37 -36.76
C GLY A 204 -0.87 3.95 -36.43
N THR A 205 -0.94 5.02 -35.65
CA THR A 205 -2.16 5.71 -35.22
C THR A 205 -2.39 7.00 -36.02
N SER A 206 -2.15 7.01 -37.33
CA SER A 206 -2.66 8.13 -38.15
C SER A 206 -4.18 8.11 -38.10
N PRO A 207 -4.85 9.21 -37.67
CA PRO A 207 -6.30 9.28 -37.69
C PRO A 207 -6.78 9.22 -39.15
N GLU A 208 -7.65 8.22 -39.45
CA GLU A 208 -8.54 8.32 -40.62
C GLU A 208 -9.62 9.37 -40.38
#